data_6bf5e186c645f29c7a3b92fb370ef2ae
#
_entry.id   6bf5e186c645f29c7a3b92fb370ef2ae
#
_cell.length_a   1.000
_cell.length_b   1.000
_cell.length_c   1.000
_cell.angle_alpha   90.00
_cell.angle_beta   90.00
_cell.angle_gamma   90.00
#
_symmetry.space_group_name_H-M   'P 1'
#
loop_
_entity.id
_entity.type
_entity.pdbx_description
1 polymer ?
#
loop_
_entity_poly.entity_id
_entity_poly.type
_entity_poly.pdbx_seq_one_letter_code
_entity_poly.pdbx_strand_id
1 'polypeptide(L)'
;IPLLSQWMVQMNCLFLDRSNIKEGLKTILTGIEKVKGGISMWIFPEGTRNKSEDPADLMEFHEGSLKIAEKSGCPVIPVAITGTDDVFERHIPWIRKSHVIIEYGEPIYLKELPLDKKKFPGAYTREIISEMIKKQQQERAGK
;
A
#
# COMPACT_ATOMS: atom_id res chain seq x y z
N ILE A 1 11.40 -15.97 -9.60
CA ILE A 1 10.82 -17.35 -9.50
C ILE A 1 9.84 -17.48 -10.67
N PRO A 2 10.11 -18.33 -11.67
CA PRO A 2 9.33 -18.36 -12.93
C PRO A 2 7.83 -18.60 -12.72
N LEU A 3 7.45 -19.55 -11.88
CA LEU A 3 6.05 -19.87 -11.61
C LEU A 3 5.30 -18.69 -10.96
N LEU A 4 5.92 -17.97 -10.04
CA LEU A 4 5.29 -16.86 -9.33
C LEU A 4 4.95 -15.71 -10.30
N SER A 5 5.83 -15.40 -11.25
CA SER A 5 5.58 -14.33 -12.22
C SER A 5 4.39 -14.61 -13.12
N GLN A 6 4.18 -15.86 -13.51
CA GLN A 6 3.00 -16.27 -14.30
C GLN A 6 1.70 -16.06 -13.52
N TRP A 7 1.66 -16.47 -12.25
CA TRP A 7 0.51 -16.23 -11.38
C TRP A 7 0.23 -14.74 -11.19
N MET A 8 1.27 -13.93 -10.98
CA MET A 8 1.12 -12.48 -10.84
C MET A 8 0.49 -11.84 -12.08
N VAL A 9 0.87 -12.28 -13.30
CA VAL A 9 0.24 -11.81 -14.53
C VAL A 9 -1.25 -12.18 -14.57
N GLN A 10 -1.61 -13.41 -14.21
CA GLN A 10 -3.01 -13.88 -14.14
C GLN A 10 -3.83 -13.06 -13.12
N MET A 11 -3.20 -12.64 -12.02
CA MET A 11 -3.82 -11.78 -11.01
C MET A 11 -3.84 -10.29 -11.38
N ASN A 12 -3.55 -9.94 -12.62
CA ASN A 12 -3.46 -8.55 -13.08
C ASN A 12 -2.39 -7.69 -12.38
N CYS A 13 -1.37 -8.31 -11.76
CA CYS A 13 -0.28 -7.55 -11.18
C CYS A 13 0.47 -6.75 -12.24
N LEU A 14 0.87 -5.54 -11.86
CA LEU A 14 1.70 -4.67 -12.69
C LEU A 14 3.13 -4.72 -12.19
N PHE A 15 4.07 -4.84 -13.12
CA PHE A 15 5.50 -4.81 -12.81
C PHE A 15 6.04 -3.41 -13.11
N LEU A 16 6.51 -2.72 -12.08
CA LEU A 16 7.05 -1.37 -12.19
C LEU A 16 8.58 -1.44 -12.30
N ASP A 17 9.10 -1.05 -13.46
CA ASP A 17 10.53 -0.78 -13.60
C ASP A 17 10.84 0.64 -13.15
N ARG A 18 11.53 0.77 -12.01
CA ARG A 18 11.89 2.06 -11.43
C ARG A 18 13.14 2.68 -12.07
N SER A 19 13.90 1.88 -12.78
CA SER A 19 15.09 2.36 -13.51
C SER A 19 14.73 3.05 -14.82
N ASN A 20 13.53 2.77 -15.36
CA ASN A 20 13.05 3.29 -16.62
C ASN A 20 11.76 4.12 -16.44
N ILE A 21 11.91 5.45 -16.47
CA ILE A 21 10.79 6.38 -16.26
C ILE A 21 9.68 6.20 -17.31
N LYS A 22 10.04 5.90 -18.58
CA LYS A 22 9.03 5.70 -19.64
C LYS A 22 8.21 4.43 -19.42
N GLU A 23 8.84 3.33 -19.05
CA GLU A 23 8.16 2.08 -18.73
C GLU A 23 7.33 2.21 -17.43
N GLY A 24 7.85 2.93 -16.44
CA GLY A 24 7.11 3.26 -15.22
C GLY A 24 5.82 4.04 -15.52
N LEU A 25 5.88 5.05 -16.38
CA LEU A 25 4.71 5.83 -16.80
C LEU A 25 3.68 4.95 -17.53
N LYS A 26 4.13 4.09 -18.44
CA LYS A 26 3.26 3.15 -19.17
C LYS A 26 2.55 2.19 -18.20
N THR A 27 3.27 1.70 -17.19
CA THR A 27 2.70 0.85 -16.14
C THR A 27 1.61 1.58 -15.36
N ILE A 28 1.82 2.85 -15.01
CA ILE A 28 0.80 3.68 -14.33
C ILE A 28 -0.43 3.88 -15.21
N LEU A 29 -0.26 4.16 -16.51
CA LEU A 29 -1.38 4.31 -17.45
C LEU A 29 -2.17 3.00 -17.56
N THR A 30 -1.49 1.86 -17.67
CA THR A 30 -2.15 0.55 -17.65
C THR A 30 -2.92 0.31 -16.34
N GLY A 31 -2.37 0.74 -15.21
CA GLY A 31 -3.07 0.69 -13.92
C GLY A 31 -4.35 1.51 -13.90
N ILE A 32 -4.31 2.73 -14.45
CA ILE A 32 -5.49 3.59 -14.56
C ILE A 32 -6.60 2.92 -15.38
N GLU A 33 -6.27 2.34 -16.53
CA GLU A 33 -7.24 1.66 -17.39
C GLU A 33 -7.82 0.41 -16.70
N LYS A 34 -7.01 -0.39 -16.01
CA LYS A 34 -7.50 -1.54 -15.24
C LYS A 34 -8.46 -1.12 -14.13
N VAL A 35 -8.14 -0.06 -13.38
CA VAL A 35 -9.02 0.44 -12.31
C VAL A 35 -10.33 1.00 -12.87
N LYS A 36 -10.29 1.74 -13.99
CA LYS A 36 -11.49 2.19 -14.70
C LYS A 36 -12.34 1.02 -15.22
N GLY A 37 -11.70 -0.10 -15.56
CA GLY A 37 -12.34 -1.35 -15.93
C GLY A 37 -12.93 -2.16 -14.77
N GLY A 38 -12.87 -1.63 -13.53
CA GLY A 38 -13.44 -2.27 -12.34
C GLY A 38 -12.51 -3.20 -11.58
N ILE A 39 -11.21 -3.21 -11.91
CA ILE A 39 -10.23 -4.02 -11.18
C ILE A 39 -9.69 -3.21 -9.99
N SER A 40 -9.84 -3.73 -8.77
CA SER A 40 -9.22 -3.15 -7.59
C SER A 40 -7.71 -3.37 -7.61
N MET A 41 -6.94 -2.38 -7.16
CA MET A 41 -5.49 -2.44 -7.15
C MET A 41 -4.95 -2.27 -5.74
N TRP A 42 -4.09 -3.19 -5.32
CA TRP A 42 -3.37 -3.12 -4.05
C TRP A 42 -1.98 -2.51 -4.27
N ILE A 43 -1.64 -1.48 -3.51
CA ILE A 43 -0.39 -0.75 -3.66
C ILE A 43 0.31 -0.63 -2.30
N PHE A 44 1.62 -0.90 -2.27
CA PHE A 44 2.49 -0.60 -1.14
C PHE A 44 3.26 0.70 -1.44
N PRO A 45 2.80 1.84 -0.94
CA PRO A 45 3.28 3.15 -1.38
C PRO A 45 4.69 3.50 -0.90
N GLU A 46 5.19 2.87 0.15
CA GLU A 46 6.59 2.98 0.59
C GLU A 46 7.56 2.39 -0.45
N GLY A 47 7.08 1.43 -1.21
CA GLY A 47 7.82 0.82 -2.31
C GLY A 47 9.02 -0.02 -1.91
N THR A 48 9.30 -0.15 -0.64
CA THR A 48 10.33 -1.03 -0.05
C THR A 48 9.86 -1.51 1.31
N ARG A 49 10.60 -2.43 1.91
CA ARG A 49 10.33 -2.90 3.27
C ARG A 49 10.76 -1.85 4.28
N ASN A 50 9.87 -1.48 5.16
CA ASN A 50 10.20 -0.67 6.32
C ASN A 50 11.06 -1.49 7.29
N LYS A 51 12.13 -0.89 7.78
CA LYS A 51 13.07 -1.50 8.74
C LYS A 51 12.97 -0.88 10.13
N SER A 52 12.02 0.04 10.32
CA SER A 52 11.77 0.64 11.65
C SER A 52 11.29 -0.44 12.63
N GLU A 53 11.73 -0.36 13.87
CA GLU A 53 11.25 -1.22 14.95
C GLU A 53 9.81 -0.90 15.34
N ASP A 54 9.38 0.34 15.12
CA ASP A 54 8.00 0.77 15.31
C ASP A 54 7.22 0.62 13.99
N PRO A 55 6.23 -0.29 13.91
CA PRO A 55 5.39 -0.44 12.71
C PRO A 55 4.63 0.83 12.32
N ALA A 56 4.39 1.76 13.26
CA ALA A 56 3.69 3.01 13.00
C ALA A 56 4.59 4.09 12.39
N ASP A 57 5.91 3.91 12.45
CA ASP A 57 6.90 4.79 11.81
C ASP A 57 7.04 4.43 10.33
N LEU A 58 6.03 4.82 9.55
CA LEU A 58 5.98 4.55 8.11
C LEU A 58 6.95 5.45 7.35
N MET A 59 7.60 4.88 6.36
CA MET A 59 8.44 5.62 5.42
C MET A 59 7.60 6.59 4.58
N GLU A 60 8.27 7.48 3.87
CA GLU A 60 7.60 8.41 2.97
C GLU A 60 6.91 7.65 1.82
N PHE A 61 5.66 8.04 1.53
CA PHE A 61 4.91 7.45 0.43
C PHE A 61 5.29 8.10 -0.89
N HIS A 62 5.58 7.28 -1.88
CA HIS A 62 5.83 7.77 -3.24
C HIS A 62 4.55 8.37 -3.83
N GLU A 63 4.55 9.66 -4.13
CA GLU A 63 3.40 10.37 -4.70
C GLU A 63 2.89 9.73 -6.02
N GLY A 64 3.76 9.11 -6.78
CA GLY A 64 3.39 8.34 -7.97
C GLY A 64 2.41 7.20 -7.69
N SER A 65 2.41 6.64 -6.49
CA SER A 65 1.52 5.53 -6.09
C SER A 65 0.05 5.93 -6.11
N LEU A 66 -0.26 7.18 -5.78
CA LEU A 66 -1.63 7.71 -5.72
C LEU A 66 -2.13 8.27 -7.06
N LYS A 67 -1.25 8.42 -8.07
CA LYS A 67 -1.62 8.93 -9.40
C LYS A 67 -2.67 8.06 -10.09
N ILE A 68 -2.67 6.76 -9.83
CA ILE A 68 -3.68 5.84 -10.38
C ILE A 68 -5.06 6.22 -9.85
N ALA A 69 -5.21 6.42 -8.54
CA ALA A 69 -6.48 6.82 -7.93
C ALA A 69 -6.89 8.23 -8.36
N GLU A 70 -5.96 9.19 -8.38
CA GLU A 70 -6.21 10.57 -8.81
C GLU A 70 -6.77 10.63 -10.24
N LYS A 71 -6.17 9.89 -11.17
CA LYS A 71 -6.51 9.91 -12.60
C LYS A 71 -7.71 9.04 -12.94
N SER A 72 -7.91 7.92 -12.23
CA SER A 72 -9.09 7.07 -12.43
C SER A 72 -10.33 7.63 -11.74
N GLY A 73 -10.15 8.42 -10.68
CA GLY A 73 -11.23 8.93 -9.84
C GLY A 73 -11.78 7.93 -8.83
N CYS A 74 -11.11 6.77 -8.67
CA CYS A 74 -11.50 5.81 -7.65
C CYS A 74 -11.07 6.28 -6.25
N PRO A 75 -11.75 5.85 -5.18
CA PRO A 75 -11.33 6.12 -3.83
C PRO A 75 -10.04 5.37 -3.48
N VAL A 76 -9.26 5.95 -2.57
CA VAL A 76 -8.15 5.28 -1.89
C VAL A 76 -8.67 4.74 -0.58
N ILE A 77 -8.50 3.44 -0.33
CA ILE A 77 -8.83 2.81 0.94
C ILE A 77 -7.52 2.59 1.71
N PRO A 78 -7.28 3.32 2.82
CA PRO A 78 -6.13 3.06 3.66
C PRO A 78 -6.25 1.67 4.28
N VAL A 79 -5.14 0.93 4.30
CA VAL A 79 -5.12 -0.41 4.92
C VAL A 79 -3.93 -0.50 5.86
N ALA A 80 -4.20 -0.76 7.13
CA ALA A 80 -3.19 -1.03 8.14
C ALA A 80 -3.01 -2.53 8.31
N ILE A 81 -1.75 -2.99 8.23
CA ILE A 81 -1.40 -4.41 8.42
C ILE A 81 -0.29 -4.49 9.47
N THR A 82 -0.51 -5.31 10.50
CA THR A 82 0.48 -5.56 11.56
C THR A 82 0.68 -7.04 11.83
N GLY A 83 1.89 -7.44 12.24
CA GLY A 83 2.23 -8.80 12.63
C GLY A 83 2.64 -9.72 11.47
N THR A 84 2.81 -9.20 10.26
CA THR A 84 3.23 -9.99 9.10
C THR A 84 4.69 -10.43 9.18
N ASP A 85 5.55 -9.63 9.80
CA ASP A 85 6.97 -9.91 10.02
C ASP A 85 7.21 -11.12 10.93
N ASP A 86 6.31 -11.35 11.90
CA ASP A 86 6.33 -12.53 12.77
C ASP A 86 6.01 -13.85 12.04
N VAL A 87 5.41 -13.78 10.84
CA VAL A 87 5.08 -14.98 10.06
C VAL A 87 6.34 -15.63 9.48
N PHE A 88 7.27 -14.83 8.95
CA PHE A 88 8.44 -15.35 8.24
C PHE A 88 9.72 -14.55 8.47
N GLU A 89 9.68 -13.21 8.39
CA GLU A 89 10.90 -12.39 8.34
C GLU A 89 11.75 -12.46 9.59
N ARG A 90 11.14 -12.53 10.76
CA ARG A 90 11.85 -12.71 12.06
C ARG A 90 12.34 -14.13 12.30
N HIS A 91 11.90 -15.09 11.46
CA HIS A 91 12.14 -16.51 11.70
C HIS A 91 12.73 -17.24 10.50
N ILE A 92 13.29 -16.51 9.54
CA ILE A 92 13.89 -17.10 8.31
C ILE A 92 14.85 -18.24 8.69
N PRO A 93 14.70 -19.43 8.05
CA PRO A 93 13.84 -19.75 6.90
C PRO A 93 12.47 -20.36 7.26
N TRP A 94 12.05 -20.31 8.49
CA TRP A 94 10.87 -21.00 8.99
C TRP A 94 9.62 -20.12 9.01
N ILE A 95 8.50 -20.64 8.56
CA ILE A 95 7.19 -20.00 8.71
C ILE A 95 6.64 -20.38 10.09
N ARG A 96 6.18 -19.38 10.86
CA ARG A 96 5.56 -19.59 12.16
C ARG A 96 4.11 -19.08 12.18
N LYS A 97 3.31 -19.71 13.03
CA LYS A 97 1.95 -19.21 13.32
C LYS A 97 2.07 -17.85 14.00
N SER A 98 1.42 -16.86 13.42
CA SER A 98 1.40 -15.49 13.93
C SER A 98 -0.02 -14.92 13.88
N HIS A 99 -0.26 -13.86 14.64
CA HIS A 99 -1.50 -13.10 14.63
C HIS A 99 -1.32 -11.86 13.76
N VAL A 100 -1.91 -11.89 12.57
CA VAL A 100 -1.91 -10.76 11.63
C VAL A 100 -3.24 -10.02 11.74
N ILE A 101 -3.18 -8.71 11.88
CA ILE A 101 -4.35 -7.83 11.86
C ILE A 101 -4.33 -7.04 10.56
N ILE A 102 -5.46 -7.06 9.85
CA ILE A 102 -5.70 -6.24 8.65
C ILE A 102 -6.94 -5.40 8.94
N GLU A 103 -6.78 -4.08 8.88
CA GLU A 103 -7.85 -3.12 9.09
C GLU A 103 -7.98 -2.22 7.86
N TYR A 104 -9.21 -2.07 7.37
CA TYR A 104 -9.56 -1.18 6.27
C TYR A 104 -10.13 0.11 6.84
N GLY A 105 -9.56 1.23 6.46
CA GLY A 105 -10.06 2.56 6.81
C GLY A 105 -11.16 3.06 5.87
N GLU A 106 -11.67 4.24 6.16
CA GLU A 106 -12.69 4.90 5.35
C GLU A 106 -12.15 5.29 3.97
N PRO A 107 -12.98 5.19 2.91
CA PRO A 107 -12.58 5.59 1.57
C PRO A 107 -12.22 7.08 1.47
N ILE A 108 -11.08 7.39 0.89
CA ILE A 108 -10.60 8.75 0.65
C ILE A 108 -10.80 9.10 -0.82
N TYR A 109 -11.66 10.08 -1.10
CA TYR A 109 -11.85 10.64 -2.43
C TYR A 109 -10.89 11.80 -2.64
N LEU A 110 -9.80 11.59 -3.37
CA LEU A 110 -8.71 12.58 -3.54
C LEU A 110 -9.19 13.89 -4.14
N LYS A 111 -10.24 13.86 -4.95
CA LYS A 111 -10.84 15.06 -5.56
C LYS A 111 -11.61 15.93 -4.57
N GLU A 112 -12.10 15.35 -3.49
CA GLU A 112 -12.94 15.98 -2.46
C GLU A 112 -12.13 16.50 -1.28
N LEU A 113 -10.82 16.17 -1.25
CA LEU A 113 -9.94 16.64 -0.17
C LEU A 113 -9.82 18.18 -0.16
N PRO A 114 -9.70 18.79 1.03
CA PRO A 114 -9.31 20.18 1.18
C PRO A 114 -7.99 20.49 0.49
N LEU A 115 -7.78 21.73 0.06
CA LEU A 115 -6.63 22.14 -0.77
C LEU A 115 -5.26 21.84 -0.12
N ASP A 116 -5.16 22.00 1.18
CA ASP A 116 -3.97 21.67 1.98
C ASP A 116 -3.59 20.19 1.91
N LYS A 117 -4.58 19.29 2.08
CA LYS A 117 -4.41 17.83 2.02
C LYS A 117 -4.27 17.32 0.58
N LYS A 118 -4.95 17.98 -0.36
CA LYS A 118 -4.88 17.63 -1.78
C LYS A 118 -3.50 17.87 -2.39
N LYS A 119 -2.72 18.78 -1.82
CA LYS A 119 -1.35 19.06 -2.26
C LYS A 119 -0.40 17.91 -1.95
N PHE A 120 -0.62 17.19 -0.85
CA PHE A 120 0.23 16.09 -0.37
C PHE A 120 -0.63 14.89 0.05
N PRO A 121 -1.34 14.25 -0.89
CA PRO A 121 -2.25 13.17 -0.57
C PRO A 121 -1.54 11.92 -0.01
N GLY A 122 -0.27 11.70 -0.40
CA GLY A 122 0.56 10.63 0.14
C GLY A 122 0.83 10.81 1.62
N ALA A 123 1.24 12.01 2.05
CA ALA A 123 1.48 12.32 3.45
C ALA A 123 0.19 12.18 4.28
N TYR A 124 -0.94 12.67 3.78
CA TYR A 124 -2.23 12.54 4.43
C TYR A 124 -2.66 11.07 4.61
N THR A 125 -2.54 10.26 3.55
CA THR A 125 -2.88 8.82 3.63
C THR A 125 -1.94 8.09 4.59
N ARG A 126 -0.65 8.43 4.60
CA ARG A 126 0.35 7.87 5.52
C ARG A 126 -0.01 8.15 6.99
N GLU A 127 -0.41 9.38 7.30
CA GLU A 127 -0.84 9.77 8.64
C GLU A 127 -2.01 8.92 9.14
N ILE A 128 -3.04 8.73 8.30
CA ILE A 128 -4.19 7.88 8.63
C ILE A 128 -3.74 6.44 8.91
N ILE A 129 -2.91 5.84 8.06
CA ILE A 129 -2.44 4.46 8.27
C ILE A 129 -1.58 4.37 9.53
N SER A 130 -0.72 5.35 9.81
CA SER A 130 0.08 5.40 11.04
C SER A 130 -0.81 5.43 12.29
N GLU A 131 -1.88 6.24 12.29
CA GLU A 131 -2.84 6.29 13.40
C GLU A 131 -3.59 4.97 13.58
N MET A 132 -4.01 4.32 12.49
CA MET A 132 -4.63 3.00 12.54
C MET A 132 -3.68 1.97 13.16
N ILE A 133 -2.41 1.95 12.79
CA ILE A 133 -1.40 1.04 13.34
C ILE A 133 -1.19 1.32 14.84
N LYS A 134 -1.07 2.58 15.27
CA LYS A 134 -0.96 2.95 16.70
C LYS A 134 -2.14 2.43 17.51
N LYS A 135 -3.36 2.55 16.98
CA LYS A 135 -4.56 2.01 17.62
C LYS A 135 -4.47 0.49 17.77
N GLN A 136 -4.07 -0.24 16.73
CA GLN A 136 -3.87 -1.69 16.78
C GLN A 136 -2.82 -2.10 17.81
N GLN A 137 -1.72 -1.34 17.95
CA GLN A 137 -0.69 -1.57 18.97
C GLN A 137 -1.24 -1.40 20.39
N GLN A 138 -2.04 -0.35 20.63
CA GLN A 138 -2.68 -0.12 21.93
C GLN A 138 -3.67 -1.25 22.31
N GLU A 139 -4.47 -1.70 21.37
CA GLU A 139 -5.40 -2.81 21.56
C GLU A 139 -4.69 -4.15 21.85
N ARG A 140 -3.51 -4.34 21.29
CA ARG A 140 -2.66 -5.52 21.58
C ARG A 140 -1.99 -5.43 22.96
N ALA A 141 -1.56 -4.27 23.39
CA ALA A 141 -0.91 -4.06 24.68
C ALA A 141 -1.89 -4.16 25.87
N GLY A 142 -3.18 -3.95 25.63
CA GLY A 142 -4.24 -4.03 26.65
C GLY A 142 -4.84 -5.43 26.84
N LYS A 143 -4.37 -6.44 26.11
CA LYS A 143 -4.77 -7.85 26.20
C LYS A 143 -3.66 -8.70 26.79
#